data_072137fb15cf1533aed526d9703b7e5a
#
_entry.id   072137fb15cf1533aed526d9703b7e5a
#
_cell.length_a   1.000
_cell.length_b   1.000
_cell.length_c   1.000
_cell.angle_alpha   90.00
_cell.angle_beta   90.00
_cell.angle_gamma   90.00
#
_symmetry.space_group_name_H-M   'P 1'
#
loop_
_entity.id
_entity.type
_entity.pdbx_description
1 polymer ?
#
loop_
_entity_poly.entity_id
_entity_poly.type
_entity_poly.pdbx_seq_one_letter_code
_entity_poly.pdbx_strand_id
1 'polypeptide(L)' 'METVVSGVIVLCMFYQQGLIEHTYIQDQKMSSCLKAKRQVERSVNPENIRMQCGEVDAIIERDETSDPPRIRIVKIVKD' A
#
# COMPACT_ATOMS: atom_id res chain seq x y z
N MET A 1 5.29 -16.11 7.49
CA MET A 1 3.96 -16.75 7.56
C MET A 1 2.92 -15.81 6.96
N GLU A 2 2.15 -16.32 6.04
CA GLU A 2 1.10 -15.53 5.39
C GLU A 2 -0.14 -15.48 6.25
N THR A 3 -0.74 -14.30 6.35
CA THR A 3 -1.94 -14.09 7.16
C THR A 3 -2.93 -13.26 6.36
N VAL A 4 -4.19 -13.69 6.36
CA VAL A 4 -5.27 -12.91 5.76
C VAL A 4 -5.78 -11.90 6.78
N VAL A 5 -5.79 -10.64 6.40
CA VAL A 5 -6.23 -9.54 7.27
C VAL A 5 -7.27 -8.70 6.55
N SER A 6 -8.34 -8.37 7.26
CA SER A 6 -9.41 -7.50 6.75
C SER A 6 -9.14 -6.05 7.13
N GLY A 7 -9.56 -5.13 6.26
CA GLY A 7 -9.47 -3.71 6.55
C GLY A 7 -8.04 -3.17 6.59
N VAL A 8 -7.18 -3.70 5.76
CA VAL A 8 -5.78 -3.26 5.68
C VAL A 8 -5.70 -1.91 4.98
N ILE A 9 -5.06 -0.93 5.64
CA ILE A 9 -4.82 0.39 5.06
C ILE A 9 -3.67 0.30 4.07
N VAL A 10 -3.93 0.68 2.83
CA VAL A 10 -2.94 0.60 1.75
C VAL A 10 -2.95 1.89 0.94
N LEU A 11 -1.81 2.18 0.33
CA LEU A 11 -1.68 3.21 -0.69
C LEU A 11 -1.74 2.53 -2.04
N CYS A 12 -2.80 2.81 -2.81
CA CYS A 12 -3.00 2.25 -4.14
C CYS A 12 -2.42 3.21 -5.17
N MET A 13 -1.60 2.68 -6.07
CA MET A 13 -1.04 3.44 -7.18
C MET A 13 -1.56 2.89 -8.50
N PHE A 14 -2.13 3.77 -9.32
CA PHE A 14 -2.66 3.43 -10.62
C PHE A 14 -1.80 4.09 -11.68
N TYR A 15 -1.17 3.29 -12.50
CA TYR A 15 -0.31 3.77 -13.59
C TYR A 15 -1.13 3.92 -14.86
N GLN A 16 -0.70 4.80 -15.74
CA GLN A 16 -1.37 5.10 -17.01
C GLN A 16 -1.63 3.86 -17.85
N GLN A 17 -0.79 2.86 -17.75
CA GLN A 17 -0.90 1.60 -18.48
C GLN A 17 -1.81 0.57 -17.80
N GLY A 18 -2.52 0.98 -16.75
CA GLY A 18 -3.43 0.09 -16.03
C GLY A 18 -2.80 -0.76 -14.94
N LEU A 19 -1.50 -0.62 -14.73
CA LEU A 19 -0.82 -1.33 -13.66
C LEU A 19 -1.24 -0.77 -12.31
N ILE A 20 -1.60 -1.66 -11.38
CA ILE A 20 -2.02 -1.28 -10.03
C ILE A 20 -1.01 -1.84 -9.03
N GLU A 21 -0.55 -0.99 -8.14
CA GLU A 21 0.37 -1.37 -7.08
C GLU A 21 -0.21 -0.98 -5.73
N HIS A 22 -0.09 -1.86 -4.76
CA HIS A 22 -0.58 -1.64 -3.40
C HIS A 22 0.60 -1.63 -2.43
N THR A 23 0.69 -0.59 -1.62
CA THR A 23 1.75 -0.47 -0.61
C THR A 23 1.12 -0.53 0.78
N TYR A 24 1.61 -1.44 1.61
CA TYR A 24 1.17 -1.59 2.98
C TYR A 24 1.66 -0.40 3.82
N ILE A 25 0.75 0.22 4.56
CA ILE A 25 1.10 1.31 5.48
C ILE A 25 1.48 0.68 6.82
N GLN A 26 2.75 0.81 7.20
CA GLN A 26 3.32 0.07 8.34
C GLN A 26 2.61 0.33 9.66
N ASP A 27 2.19 1.56 9.92
CA ASP A 27 1.47 1.89 11.16
C ASP A 27 -0.04 1.74 11.06
N GLN A 28 -0.54 1.43 9.86
CA GLN A 28 -1.96 1.22 9.57
C GLN A 28 -2.84 2.39 9.98
N LYS A 29 -2.34 3.62 9.82
CA LYS A 29 -3.10 4.83 10.05
C LYS A 29 -3.43 5.51 8.74
N MET A 30 -4.69 5.92 8.57
CA MET A 30 -5.11 6.63 7.36
C MET A 30 -4.33 7.94 7.19
N SER A 31 -4.05 8.65 8.29
CA SER A 31 -3.26 9.88 8.24
C SER A 31 -1.86 9.64 7.67
N SER A 32 -1.24 8.52 8.01
CA SER A 32 0.07 8.16 7.47
C SER A 32 0.00 7.83 5.99
N CYS A 33 -1.08 7.16 5.56
CA CYS A 33 -1.31 6.89 4.14
C CYS A 33 -1.45 8.19 3.35
N LEU A 34 -2.23 9.14 3.85
CA LEU A 34 -2.42 10.44 3.20
C LEU A 34 -1.12 11.24 3.14
N LYS A 35 -0.30 11.14 4.18
CA LYS A 35 1.01 11.80 4.21
C LYS A 35 1.93 11.18 3.15
N ALA A 36 1.98 9.86 3.06
CA ALA A 36 2.78 9.17 2.06
C ALA A 36 2.31 9.52 0.65
N LYS A 37 0.99 9.56 0.44
CA LYS A 37 0.40 9.96 -0.82
C LYS A 37 0.89 11.35 -1.26
N ARG A 38 0.86 12.32 -0.36
CA ARG A 38 1.33 13.69 -0.65
C ARG A 38 2.81 13.73 -1.00
N GLN A 39 3.62 12.96 -0.28
CA GLN A 39 5.06 12.91 -0.52
C GLN A 39 5.38 12.35 -1.91
N VAL A 40 4.70 11.28 -2.29
CA VAL A 40 4.91 10.66 -3.60
C VAL A 40 4.37 11.55 -4.72
N GLU A 41 3.22 12.19 -4.52
CA GLU A 41 2.64 13.09 -5.52
C GLU A 41 3.56 14.27 -5.86
N ARG A 42 4.42 14.68 -4.94
CA ARG A 42 5.42 15.71 -5.21
C ARG A 42 6.56 15.23 -6.10
N SER A 43 6.79 13.93 -6.13
CA SER A 43 7.92 13.34 -6.84
C SER A 43 7.54 12.75 -8.19
N VAL A 44 6.25 12.56 -8.47
CA VAL A 44 5.77 11.91 -9.69
C VAL A 44 4.88 12.85 -10.49
N ASN A 45 4.77 12.56 -11.79
CA ASN A 45 3.87 13.30 -12.66
C ASN A 45 2.42 12.84 -12.41
N PRO A 46 1.53 13.70 -11.91
CA PRO A 46 0.15 13.31 -11.60
C PRO A 46 -0.66 12.93 -12.84
N GLU A 47 -0.19 13.26 -14.03
CA GLU A 47 -0.86 12.84 -15.27
C GLU A 47 -0.66 11.35 -15.54
N ASN A 48 0.45 10.79 -15.07
CA ASN A 48 0.82 9.39 -15.36
C ASN A 48 0.48 8.45 -14.21
N ILE A 49 0.45 8.96 -13.00
CA ILE A 49 0.25 8.15 -11.79
C ILE A 49 -0.81 8.78 -10.93
N ARG A 50 -1.81 7.98 -10.56
CA ARG A 50 -2.84 8.38 -9.59
C ARG A 50 -2.65 7.57 -8.33
N MET A 51 -2.92 8.18 -7.19
CA MET A 51 -2.80 7.51 -5.91
C MET A 51 -4.06 7.69 -5.09
N GLN A 52 -4.39 6.66 -4.31
CA GLN A 52 -5.56 6.67 -3.46
C GLN A 52 -5.28 5.84 -2.22
N CYS A 53 -5.69 6.33 -1.05
CA CYS A 53 -5.67 5.56 0.18
C CYS A 53 -6.97 4.79 0.30
N GLY A 54 -6.88 3.55 0.75
CA GLY A 54 -8.06 2.71 0.90
C GLY A 54 -7.84 1.57 1.86
N GLU A 55 -8.92 0.83 2.10
CA GLU A 55 -8.89 -0.38 2.91
C GLU A 55 -9.21 -1.58 2.02
N VAL A 56 -8.42 -2.64 2.18
CA VAL A 56 -8.60 -3.87 1.41
C VAL A 56 -8.44 -5.07 2.32
N ASP A 57 -8.96 -6.22 1.88
CA ASP A 57 -8.66 -7.50 2.50
C ASP A 57 -7.48 -8.10 1.75
N ALA A 58 -6.43 -8.44 2.46
CA ALA A 58 -5.18 -8.84 1.84
C ALA A 58 -4.51 -9.97 2.60
N ILE A 59 -3.72 -10.74 1.88
CA ILE A 59 -2.76 -11.68 2.48
C ILE A 59 -1.47 -10.89 2.67
N ILE A 60 -0.99 -10.86 3.90
CA ILE A 60 0.24 -10.15 4.26
C ILE A 60 1.29 -11.15 4.72
N GLU A 61 2.55 -10.74 4.60
CA GLU A 61 3.69 -11.52 5.05
C GLU A 61 4.65 -10.61 5.78
N ARG A 62 5.16 -11.09 6.92
CA ARG A 62 6.15 -10.38 7.69
C ARG A 62 7.55 -10.74 7.17
N ASP A 63 8.27 -9.75 6.74
CA ASP A 63 9.66 -9.89 6.32
C ASP A 63 10.57 -9.66 7.53
N GLU A 64 11.07 -10.76 8.12
CA GLU A 64 11.91 -10.70 9.30
C GLU A 64 13.39 -10.47 8.96
N THR A 65 13.72 -10.50 7.67
CA THR A 65 15.09 -10.23 7.24
C THR A 65 15.41 -8.74 7.26
N SER A 66 14.37 -7.89 7.28
CA SER A 66 14.52 -6.45 7.42
C SER A 66 14.71 -6.05 8.88
N ASP A 67 15.45 -4.99 9.13
CA ASP A 67 15.64 -4.45 10.48
C ASP A 67 15.26 -2.97 10.48
N PRO A 68 14.11 -2.57 11.10
CA PRO A 68 13.12 -3.46 11.75
C PRO A 68 12.32 -4.29 10.76
N PRO A 69 11.69 -5.38 11.21
CA PRO A 69 10.87 -6.22 10.34
C PRO A 69 9.75 -5.42 9.69
N ARG A 70 9.49 -5.71 8.41
CA ARG A 70 8.46 -5.03 7.64
C ARG A 70 7.36 -5.99 7.24
N ILE A 71 6.18 -5.42 7.01
CA ILE A 71 5.05 -6.17 6.49
C ILE A 71 4.84 -5.78 5.04
N ARG A 72 4.61 -6.77 4.20
CA ARG A 72 4.31 -6.54 2.78
C ARG A 72 3.02 -7.26 2.39
N ILE A 73 2.40 -6.77 1.34
CA ILE A 73 1.21 -7.38 0.77
C ILE A 73 1.64 -8.44 -0.23
N VAL A 74 1.18 -9.67 -0.02
CA VAL A 74 1.42 -10.77 -0.94
C VAL A 74 0.36 -10.79 -2.03
N LYS A 75 -0.90 -10.60 -1.64
CA LYS A 75 -2.03 -10.65 -2.56
C LYS A 75 -3.21 -9.89 -2.00
N ILE A 76 -3.92 -9.18 -2.86
CA ILE A 76 -5.20 -8.55 -2.51
C ILE A 76 -6.28 -9.59 -2.70
N VAL A 77 -7.03 -9.85 -1.64
CA VAL A 77 -8.12 -10.82 -1.65
C VAL A 77 -9.43 -10.15 -2.03
N LYS A 78 -9.65 -8.94 -1.50
CA LYS A 78 -10.87 -8.19 -1.78
C LYS A 78 -10.61 -6.70 -1.60
N ASP A 79 -11.11 -5.93 -2.54
CA ASP A 79 -11.05 -4.47 -2.49
C ASP A 79 -12.24 -3.89 -1.73
#